data_7b4ea2bd9a383491ba74f7e2d676e660
#
_entry.id   7b4ea2bd9a383491ba74f7e2d676e660
#
_cell.length_a   1.000
_cell.length_b   1.000
_cell.length_c   1.000
_cell.angle_alpha   90.00
_cell.angle_beta   90.00
_cell.angle_gamma   90.00
#
_symmetry.space_group_name_H-M   'P 1'
#
loop_
_entity.id
_entity.type
_entity.pdbx_description
1 polymer ?
#
loop_
_entity_poly.entity_id
_entity_poly.type
_entity_poly.pdbx_seq_one_letter_code
_entity_poly.pdbx_strand_id
1 'polypeptide(L)'
;CFKLNLSISEGTDDYYTMVKGETLEVISNSVLNNDFLNDKDQSFLSKNAFHKAKLITKPSNGEIKFNSDGTFIYTPENDRVTVDVFTYRILNDQYSKDTISVFIKALDKTIPVAMDDHYVIKKGENFSADSISGTLHNDSDSGGDILTTILLDSPLHGEIDFKKDGSFTYIPEDYYVESDTFTYVVTDGQYYDTAEVTLARLVSGVDIATIIEINPIYFDLNKSNIRDDAATELLKIVKVMNDYPTMVVELGSHTDCRASQTYNRNLSDRRAKSSASFIKERISKPERIYGKGFGESKLKNKCECEGTRIVPCSEEEHQENRRTEFLIINM
;
A
#
# COMPACT_ATOMS: atom_id res chain seq x y z
N CYS A 1 -0.58 24.87 -66.85
CA CYS A 1 0.08 24.38 -65.65
C CYS A 1 -0.95 23.69 -64.75
N PHE A 2 -0.99 22.36 -64.77
CA PHE A 2 -1.75 21.60 -63.79
C PHE A 2 -0.91 21.53 -62.49
N LYS A 3 -1.37 22.17 -61.42
CA LYS A 3 -0.83 21.90 -60.07
C LYS A 3 -1.37 20.53 -59.60
N LEU A 4 -0.52 19.54 -59.57
CA LEU A 4 -0.79 18.32 -58.79
C LEU A 4 -0.89 18.73 -57.33
N ASN A 5 -2.06 18.70 -56.77
CA ASN A 5 -2.26 18.72 -55.32
C ASN A 5 -1.97 17.29 -54.79
N LEU A 6 -0.77 17.12 -54.23
CA LEU A 6 -0.41 15.92 -53.49
C LEU A 6 -1.05 16.03 -52.09
N SER A 7 -2.03 15.26 -51.79
CA SER A 7 -2.43 15.01 -50.41
C SER A 7 -1.37 14.12 -49.76
N ILE A 8 -0.68 14.64 -48.75
CA ILE A 8 0.30 13.91 -48.00
C ILE A 8 -0.43 13.37 -46.76
N SER A 9 -0.41 12.06 -46.58
CA SER A 9 -0.78 11.46 -45.29
C SER A 9 0.42 11.56 -44.37
N GLU A 10 0.26 12.17 -43.21
CA GLU A 10 1.25 12.17 -42.15
C GLU A 10 0.85 11.11 -41.11
N GLY A 11 1.62 10.05 -41.01
CA GLY A 11 1.47 9.04 -39.98
C GLY A 11 2.29 9.40 -38.76
N THR A 12 1.77 9.15 -37.61
CA THR A 12 2.41 9.39 -36.31
C THR A 12 2.68 8.06 -35.64
N ASP A 13 3.89 7.87 -35.10
CA ASP A 13 4.26 6.65 -34.39
C ASP A 13 3.32 6.39 -33.19
N ASP A 14 3.04 5.10 -32.95
CA ASP A 14 2.12 4.64 -31.93
C ASP A 14 2.86 4.01 -30.75
N TYR A 15 2.29 4.15 -29.57
CA TYR A 15 2.85 3.62 -28.34
C TYR A 15 1.78 2.89 -27.54
N TYR A 16 2.03 1.62 -27.27
CA TYR A 16 1.17 0.78 -26.44
C TYR A 16 1.95 0.19 -25.26
N THR A 17 1.25 -0.09 -24.19
CA THR A 17 1.79 -0.82 -23.05
C THR A 17 1.02 -2.12 -22.83
N MET A 18 1.70 -3.12 -22.30
CA MET A 18 1.12 -4.42 -21.92
C MET A 18 1.82 -4.95 -20.67
N VAL A 19 1.22 -5.92 -20.01
CA VAL A 19 1.90 -6.67 -18.94
C VAL A 19 2.79 -7.75 -19.57
N LYS A 20 4.00 -7.94 -19.03
CA LYS A 20 4.94 -8.96 -19.49
C LYS A 20 4.30 -10.35 -19.53
N GLY A 21 4.49 -11.03 -20.67
CA GLY A 21 3.96 -12.37 -20.89
C GLY A 21 2.48 -12.44 -21.25
N GLU A 22 1.73 -11.36 -21.12
CA GLU A 22 0.30 -11.31 -21.46
C GLU A 22 0.08 -10.90 -22.92
N THR A 23 -1.10 -11.19 -23.45
CA THR A 23 -1.49 -10.81 -24.82
C THR A 23 -2.07 -9.39 -24.80
N LEU A 24 -1.60 -8.52 -25.69
CA LEU A 24 -2.15 -7.19 -25.90
C LEU A 24 -3.26 -7.24 -26.96
N GLU A 25 -4.48 -6.83 -26.60
CA GLU A 25 -5.61 -6.71 -27.53
C GLU A 25 -5.99 -5.26 -27.74
N VAL A 26 -5.78 -4.75 -28.95
CA VAL A 26 -6.15 -3.39 -29.36
C VAL A 26 -7.37 -3.45 -30.25
N ILE A 27 -8.57 -3.26 -29.65
CA ILE A 27 -9.87 -3.39 -30.31
C ILE A 27 -10.60 -2.07 -30.57
N SER A 28 -10.26 -0.99 -29.87
CA SER A 28 -10.95 0.30 -29.96
C SER A 28 -10.03 1.50 -30.19
N ASN A 29 -8.80 1.45 -29.72
CA ASN A 29 -7.81 2.52 -29.89
C ASN A 29 -6.77 2.07 -30.93
N SER A 30 -7.22 1.96 -32.19
CA SER A 30 -6.39 1.42 -33.28
C SER A 30 -5.23 2.35 -33.64
N VAL A 31 -4.22 1.80 -34.30
CA VAL A 31 -3.04 2.56 -34.76
C VAL A 31 -3.40 3.72 -35.73
N LEU A 32 -4.62 3.76 -36.25
CA LEU A 32 -5.08 4.84 -37.13
C LEU A 32 -5.66 6.05 -36.38
N ASN A 33 -5.77 5.99 -35.05
CA ASN A 33 -6.48 7.03 -34.29
C ASN A 33 -5.73 8.36 -34.21
N ASN A 34 -4.42 8.35 -34.30
CA ASN A 34 -3.53 9.52 -34.27
C ASN A 34 -3.03 9.96 -35.66
N ASP A 35 -3.42 9.24 -36.72
CA ASP A 35 -3.03 9.52 -38.08
C ASP A 35 -3.97 10.53 -38.75
N PHE A 36 -3.41 11.41 -39.57
CA PHE A 36 -4.17 12.45 -40.29
C PHE A 36 -3.95 12.35 -41.78
N LEU A 37 -5.04 12.51 -42.54
CA LEU A 37 -4.98 12.86 -43.96
C LEU A 37 -5.05 14.38 -44.09
N ASN A 38 -4.04 14.98 -44.65
CA ASN A 38 -4.05 16.39 -44.99
C ASN A 38 -4.73 16.55 -46.36
N ASP A 39 -6.05 16.62 -46.39
CA ASP A 39 -6.80 16.99 -47.58
C ASP A 39 -7.00 18.51 -47.58
N LYS A 40 -6.40 19.20 -48.57
CA LYS A 40 -6.45 20.66 -48.67
C LYS A 40 -7.83 21.23 -49.02
N ASP A 41 -8.78 20.41 -49.31
CA ASP A 41 -10.18 20.82 -49.46
C ASP A 41 -10.90 20.72 -48.11
N GLN A 42 -11.02 21.87 -47.46
CA GLN A 42 -11.75 22.04 -46.19
C GLN A 42 -13.25 21.78 -46.28
N SER A 43 -13.67 20.65 -46.72
CA SER A 43 -15.05 20.20 -46.58
C SER A 43 -15.14 19.04 -45.60
N PHE A 44 -15.46 19.37 -44.34
CA PHE A 44 -16.04 18.50 -43.32
C PHE A 44 -16.03 17.00 -43.62
N LEU A 45 -14.94 16.32 -43.38
CA LEU A 45 -14.94 14.88 -43.31
C LEU A 45 -14.61 14.44 -41.89
N SER A 46 -15.53 13.64 -41.38
CA SER A 46 -15.47 13.03 -40.05
C SER A 46 -14.14 12.34 -39.82
N LYS A 47 -13.65 12.40 -38.56
CA LYS A 47 -12.45 11.72 -38.06
C LYS A 47 -12.36 10.21 -38.32
N ASN A 48 -13.28 9.58 -39.03
CA ASN A 48 -13.40 8.13 -39.20
C ASN A 48 -13.68 7.66 -40.64
N ALA A 49 -13.39 8.43 -41.67
CA ALA A 49 -13.64 8.02 -43.04
C ALA A 49 -12.51 7.17 -43.61
N PHE A 50 -12.64 5.85 -43.49
CA PHE A 50 -12.05 4.83 -44.40
C PHE A 50 -10.55 4.73 -44.54
N HIS A 51 -9.78 4.88 -43.44
CA HIS A 51 -8.39 4.50 -43.46
C HIS A 51 -8.26 2.99 -43.30
N LYS A 52 -7.47 2.37 -44.15
CA LYS A 52 -7.03 0.99 -43.98
C LYS A 52 -5.55 0.99 -43.69
N ALA A 53 -5.14 0.15 -42.76
CA ALA A 53 -3.77 -0.11 -42.46
C ALA A 53 -3.30 -1.45 -43.06
N LYS A 54 -2.02 -1.51 -43.43
CA LYS A 54 -1.37 -2.74 -43.87
C LYS A 54 -0.09 -2.94 -43.08
N LEU A 55 0.04 -4.08 -42.43
CA LEU A 55 1.27 -4.49 -41.79
C LEU A 55 2.42 -4.57 -42.81
N ILE A 56 3.57 -3.98 -42.48
CA ILE A 56 4.79 -3.96 -43.32
C ILE A 56 5.86 -4.87 -42.73
N THR A 57 6.20 -4.69 -41.44
CA THR A 57 7.12 -5.58 -40.74
C THR A 57 6.41 -6.19 -39.53
N LYS A 58 6.68 -7.46 -39.26
CA LYS A 58 6.22 -8.13 -38.04
C LYS A 58 7.11 -7.74 -36.85
N PRO A 59 6.57 -7.82 -35.63
CA PRO A 59 7.39 -7.73 -34.43
C PRO A 59 8.41 -8.88 -34.39
N SER A 60 9.53 -8.67 -33.68
CA SER A 60 10.64 -9.63 -33.64
C SER A 60 10.53 -10.64 -32.50
N ASN A 61 9.80 -10.28 -31.43
CA ASN A 61 9.75 -11.05 -30.17
C ASN A 61 8.33 -11.54 -29.85
N GLY A 62 7.46 -11.66 -30.87
CA GLY A 62 6.09 -12.13 -30.68
C GLY A 62 5.33 -12.32 -31.99
N GLU A 63 4.10 -12.80 -31.85
CA GLU A 63 3.19 -12.96 -32.97
C GLU A 63 2.15 -11.82 -33.01
N ILE A 64 1.80 -11.37 -34.22
CA ILE A 64 0.78 -10.33 -34.39
C ILE A 64 -0.33 -10.80 -35.36
N LYS A 65 -1.58 -10.58 -34.96
CA LYS A 65 -2.75 -10.61 -35.83
C LYS A 65 -3.19 -9.16 -36.06
N PHE A 66 -2.96 -8.65 -37.27
CA PHE A 66 -3.21 -7.25 -37.62
C PHE A 66 -4.36 -7.14 -38.59
N ASN A 67 -5.33 -6.29 -38.27
CA ASN A 67 -6.54 -6.04 -39.09
C ASN A 67 -6.40 -4.77 -39.95
N SER A 68 -7.12 -4.71 -41.05
CA SER A 68 -7.07 -3.57 -41.96
C SER A 68 -7.67 -2.27 -41.40
N ASP A 69 -8.40 -2.32 -40.30
CA ASP A 69 -8.92 -1.17 -39.56
C ASP A 69 -7.92 -0.63 -38.51
N GLY A 70 -6.71 -1.19 -38.46
CA GLY A 70 -5.64 -0.80 -37.54
C GLY A 70 -5.75 -1.42 -36.16
N THR A 71 -6.74 -2.27 -35.91
CA THR A 71 -6.82 -3.08 -34.69
C THR A 71 -5.86 -4.26 -34.76
N PHE A 72 -5.37 -4.74 -33.62
CA PHE A 72 -4.46 -5.87 -33.62
C PHE A 72 -4.48 -6.63 -32.29
N ILE A 73 -3.98 -7.86 -32.36
CA ILE A 73 -3.65 -8.70 -31.20
C ILE A 73 -2.18 -9.03 -31.30
N TYR A 74 -1.42 -8.73 -30.25
CA TYR A 74 -0.02 -9.07 -30.13
C TYR A 74 0.19 -10.04 -28.97
N THR A 75 0.88 -11.17 -29.24
CA THR A 75 1.23 -12.18 -28.23
C THR A 75 2.75 -12.27 -28.19
N PRO A 76 3.39 -11.92 -27.04
CA PRO A 76 4.84 -12.03 -26.90
C PRO A 76 5.29 -13.49 -26.92
N GLU A 77 6.51 -13.75 -27.39
CA GLU A 77 7.09 -15.10 -27.42
C GLU A 77 7.30 -15.68 -26.00
N ASN A 78 7.60 -14.80 -25.03
CA ASN A 78 7.80 -15.16 -23.63
C ASN A 78 7.70 -13.91 -22.73
N ASP A 79 7.80 -14.08 -21.41
CA ASP A 79 7.74 -13.07 -20.37
C ASP A 79 9.00 -12.17 -20.26
N ARG A 80 10.04 -12.40 -21.05
CA ARG A 80 11.28 -11.60 -21.06
C ARG A 80 11.25 -10.47 -22.07
N VAL A 81 10.25 -10.44 -22.94
CA VAL A 81 10.06 -9.34 -23.89
C VAL A 81 9.77 -8.06 -23.12
N THR A 82 10.62 -7.05 -23.27
CA THR A 82 10.46 -5.73 -22.63
C THR A 82 9.98 -4.66 -23.60
N VAL A 83 10.37 -4.76 -24.86
CA VAL A 83 9.97 -3.89 -25.95
C VAL A 83 9.92 -4.71 -27.22
N ASP A 84 8.91 -4.45 -28.05
CA ASP A 84 8.85 -4.94 -29.42
C ASP A 84 8.34 -3.83 -30.36
N VAL A 85 8.65 -3.96 -31.63
CA VAL A 85 8.30 -2.95 -32.65
C VAL A 85 7.83 -3.63 -33.91
N PHE A 86 6.72 -3.16 -34.47
CA PHE A 86 6.32 -3.49 -35.80
C PHE A 86 6.00 -2.22 -36.60
N THR A 87 5.86 -2.34 -37.92
CA THR A 87 5.54 -1.19 -38.74
C THR A 87 4.34 -1.48 -39.62
N TYR A 88 3.58 -0.42 -39.88
CA TYR A 88 2.46 -0.47 -40.81
C TYR A 88 2.50 0.72 -41.80
N ARG A 89 1.59 0.69 -42.75
CA ARG A 89 1.37 1.78 -43.72
C ARG A 89 -0.10 2.03 -43.87
N ILE A 90 -0.49 3.29 -43.94
CA ILE A 90 -1.85 3.69 -44.25
C ILE A 90 -2.09 3.46 -45.73
N LEU A 91 -3.19 2.76 -46.08
CA LEU A 91 -3.66 2.56 -47.44
C LEU A 91 -4.66 3.65 -47.79
N ASN A 92 -4.27 4.58 -48.63
CA ASN A 92 -5.20 5.44 -49.38
C ASN A 92 -5.02 5.19 -50.89
N ASP A 93 -6.05 5.49 -51.67
CA ASP A 93 -6.14 5.08 -53.08
C ASP A 93 -5.04 5.65 -54.00
N GLN A 94 -4.18 6.56 -53.55
CA GLN A 94 -3.18 7.20 -54.45
C GLN A 94 -1.76 7.34 -53.91
N TYR A 95 -1.46 7.66 -52.66
CA TYR A 95 -0.07 7.96 -52.27
C TYR A 95 0.17 7.82 -50.75
N SER A 96 0.47 6.66 -50.22
CA SER A 96 1.08 6.56 -48.92
C SER A 96 2.46 5.87 -49.06
N LYS A 97 3.52 6.58 -48.76
CA LYS A 97 4.89 6.06 -48.73
C LYS A 97 5.43 5.94 -47.31
N ASP A 98 4.76 6.53 -46.35
CA ASP A 98 5.26 6.54 -44.99
C ASP A 98 5.05 5.21 -44.29
N THR A 99 6.10 4.71 -43.68
CA THR A 99 6.06 3.56 -42.80
C THR A 99 6.07 4.10 -41.39
N ILE A 100 5.04 3.73 -40.62
CA ILE A 100 4.80 4.19 -39.26
C ILE A 100 5.21 3.08 -38.31
N SER A 101 5.85 3.44 -37.20
CA SER A 101 6.30 2.48 -36.22
C SER A 101 5.30 2.38 -35.07
N VAL A 102 5.07 1.15 -34.61
CA VAL A 102 4.29 0.85 -33.42
C VAL A 102 5.23 0.25 -32.38
N PHE A 103 5.36 0.94 -31.25
CA PHE A 103 6.18 0.53 -30.12
C PHE A 103 5.28 -0.12 -29.06
N ILE A 104 5.60 -1.36 -28.69
CA ILE A 104 4.94 -2.08 -27.61
C ILE A 104 5.94 -2.19 -26.47
N LYS A 105 5.62 -1.58 -25.31
CA LYS A 105 6.42 -1.69 -24.09
C LYS A 105 5.74 -2.65 -23.12
N ALA A 106 6.45 -3.71 -22.73
CA ALA A 106 5.99 -4.62 -21.69
C ALA A 106 6.45 -4.15 -20.31
N LEU A 107 5.50 -4.01 -19.39
CA LEU A 107 5.71 -3.61 -18.01
C LEU A 107 5.72 -4.85 -17.11
N ASP A 108 6.46 -4.78 -16.01
CA ASP A 108 6.40 -5.84 -15.00
C ASP A 108 4.98 -5.90 -14.41
N LYS A 109 4.52 -7.11 -14.11
CA LYS A 109 3.28 -7.31 -13.39
C LYS A 109 3.43 -6.72 -12.00
N THR A 110 2.61 -5.74 -11.68
CA THR A 110 2.47 -5.22 -10.34
C THR A 110 1.20 -5.77 -9.71
N ILE A 111 1.26 -6.06 -8.44
CA ILE A 111 0.11 -6.57 -7.67
C ILE A 111 -0.04 -5.61 -6.49
N PRO A 112 -1.24 -5.11 -6.23
CA PRO A 112 -1.50 -4.36 -5.01
C PRO A 112 -1.06 -5.14 -3.77
N VAL A 113 -0.56 -4.44 -2.78
CA VAL A 113 -0.26 -4.99 -1.46
C VAL A 113 -1.18 -4.31 -0.46
N ALA A 114 -2.09 -5.08 0.09
CA ALA A 114 -2.99 -4.65 1.15
C ALA A 114 -2.36 -4.94 2.51
N MET A 115 -2.50 -4.01 3.45
CA MET A 115 -2.02 -4.15 4.82
C MET A 115 -3.17 -3.96 5.79
N ASP A 116 -3.19 -4.80 6.84
CA ASP A 116 -4.21 -4.70 7.88
C ASP A 116 -4.23 -3.31 8.54
N ASP A 117 -5.44 -2.87 8.89
CA ASP A 117 -5.70 -1.58 9.51
C ASP A 117 -6.22 -1.71 10.94
N HIS A 118 -5.85 -0.74 11.78
CA HIS A 118 -6.31 -0.68 13.15
C HIS A 118 -6.85 0.70 13.50
N TYR A 119 -8.10 0.78 13.92
CA TYR A 119 -8.74 2.02 14.33
C TYR A 119 -9.25 1.96 15.76
N VAL A 120 -9.07 3.06 16.48
CA VAL A 120 -9.60 3.21 17.83
C VAL A 120 -10.99 3.79 17.76
N ILE A 121 -11.98 3.03 18.21
CA ILE A 121 -13.38 3.46 18.34
C ILE A 121 -13.70 3.91 19.77
N LYS A 122 -14.65 4.85 19.89
CA LYS A 122 -15.15 5.33 21.19
C LYS A 122 -16.47 4.68 21.53
N LYS A 123 -16.69 4.51 22.83
CA LYS A 123 -17.89 3.90 23.38
C LYS A 123 -19.15 4.67 22.97
N GLY A 124 -20.04 4.01 22.23
CA GLY A 124 -21.35 4.56 21.83
C GLY A 124 -21.28 5.70 20.82
N GLU A 125 -20.14 5.92 20.16
CA GLU A 125 -19.95 6.90 19.10
C GLU A 125 -19.76 6.20 17.77
N ASN A 126 -20.27 6.82 16.68
CA ASN A 126 -19.94 6.41 15.33
C ASN A 126 -18.47 6.74 15.07
N PHE A 127 -17.80 5.89 14.26
CA PHE A 127 -16.44 6.13 13.82
C PHE A 127 -16.45 6.43 12.31
N SER A 128 -15.64 7.38 11.88
CA SER A 128 -15.46 7.68 10.45
C SER A 128 -14.00 7.91 10.13
N ALA A 129 -13.52 7.31 9.05
CA ALA A 129 -12.24 7.58 8.42
C ALA A 129 -12.50 8.20 7.03
N ASP A 130 -11.78 9.27 6.70
CA ASP A 130 -11.81 9.87 5.36
C ASP A 130 -10.85 9.15 4.41
N SER A 131 -10.75 9.60 3.15
CA SER A 131 -9.86 8.97 2.16
C SER A 131 -8.37 9.11 2.47
N ILE A 132 -7.96 10.00 3.40
CA ILE A 132 -6.56 10.17 3.79
C ILE A 132 -6.20 9.22 4.93
N SER A 133 -7.15 8.99 5.84
CA SER A 133 -7.01 8.13 7.03
C SER A 133 -7.77 6.81 6.90
N GLY A 134 -8.36 6.54 5.74
CA GLY A 134 -9.10 5.31 5.43
C GLY A 134 -8.19 4.14 5.09
N THR A 135 -8.79 3.04 4.67
CA THR A 135 -8.08 1.75 4.53
C THR A 135 -6.97 1.74 3.48
N LEU A 136 -6.97 2.66 2.50
CA LEU A 136 -5.90 2.75 1.50
C LEU A 136 -4.64 3.49 1.97
N HIS A 137 -4.59 3.97 3.23
CA HIS A 137 -3.48 4.84 3.68
C HIS A 137 -2.14 4.12 3.82
N ASN A 138 -2.14 2.80 4.05
CA ASN A 138 -0.98 1.93 4.21
C ASN A 138 -0.82 0.93 3.06
N ASP A 139 -1.78 0.88 2.14
CA ASP A 139 -1.77 0.03 0.96
C ASP A 139 -0.89 0.62 -0.15
N SER A 140 -0.34 -0.22 -0.99
CA SER A 140 0.55 0.22 -2.05
C SER A 140 0.47 -0.63 -3.30
N ASP A 141 0.81 -0.01 -4.44
CA ASP A 141 1.09 -0.70 -5.69
C ASP A 141 2.44 -0.24 -6.24
N SER A 142 3.33 -1.18 -6.58
CA SER A 142 4.66 -0.87 -7.08
C SER A 142 4.66 -0.31 -8.51
N GLY A 143 3.55 -0.50 -9.26
CA GLY A 143 3.32 0.10 -10.57
C GLY A 143 2.89 1.55 -10.50
N GLY A 144 2.41 1.97 -9.34
CA GLY A 144 1.83 3.30 -9.15
C GLY A 144 0.42 3.43 -9.71
N ASP A 145 -0.29 2.32 -9.86
CA ASP A 145 -1.67 2.29 -10.31
C ASP A 145 -2.62 2.83 -9.22
N ILE A 146 -3.76 3.35 -9.65
CA ILE A 146 -4.76 3.90 -8.73
C ILE A 146 -5.48 2.74 -8.04
N LEU A 147 -5.31 2.66 -6.71
CA LEU A 147 -6.00 1.68 -5.90
C LEU A 147 -7.43 2.07 -5.60
N THR A 148 -8.30 1.07 -5.57
CA THR A 148 -9.69 1.18 -5.11
C THR A 148 -10.03 0.01 -4.20
N THR A 149 -11.08 0.16 -3.37
CA THR A 149 -11.49 -0.85 -2.40
C THR A 149 -12.90 -1.37 -2.63
N ILE A 150 -13.12 -2.61 -2.18
CA ILE A 150 -14.42 -3.28 -2.17
C ILE A 150 -14.57 -3.96 -0.82
N LEU A 151 -15.68 -3.75 -0.12
CA LEU A 151 -15.99 -4.48 1.11
C LEU A 151 -16.18 -5.98 0.78
N LEU A 152 -15.46 -6.85 1.49
CA LEU A 152 -15.55 -8.30 1.33
C LEU A 152 -16.50 -8.90 2.38
N ASP A 153 -16.18 -8.73 3.66
CA ASP A 153 -17.03 -9.15 4.77
C ASP A 153 -17.38 -7.96 5.64
N SER A 154 -18.66 -7.85 6.01
CA SER A 154 -19.15 -6.80 6.89
C SER A 154 -18.81 -7.07 8.36
N PRO A 155 -18.70 -6.03 9.22
CA PRO A 155 -18.55 -6.22 10.66
C PRO A 155 -19.74 -6.98 11.25
N LEU A 156 -19.48 -7.71 12.36
CA LEU A 156 -20.48 -8.54 13.01
C LEU A 156 -21.36 -7.77 14.00
N HIS A 157 -20.85 -6.66 14.54
CA HIS A 157 -21.48 -5.94 15.66
C HIS A 157 -21.77 -4.48 15.32
N GLY A 158 -21.96 -4.17 14.02
CA GLY A 158 -22.28 -2.84 13.55
C GLY A 158 -22.61 -2.77 12.07
N GLU A 159 -23.04 -1.59 11.64
CA GLU A 159 -23.23 -1.26 10.23
C GLU A 159 -22.04 -0.49 9.68
N ILE A 160 -21.72 -0.70 8.41
CA ILE A 160 -20.64 0.01 7.73
C ILE A 160 -21.12 0.64 6.42
N ASP A 161 -20.80 1.92 6.20
CA ASP A 161 -20.83 2.59 4.90
C ASP A 161 -19.39 2.68 4.39
N PHE A 162 -19.02 1.80 3.44
CA PHE A 162 -17.67 1.65 2.92
C PHE A 162 -17.58 2.10 1.46
N LYS A 163 -16.58 2.93 1.13
CA LYS A 163 -16.44 3.55 -0.19
C LYS A 163 -15.19 3.09 -0.92
N LYS A 164 -15.20 3.23 -2.26
CA LYS A 164 -14.11 2.84 -3.16
C LYS A 164 -12.78 3.56 -2.92
N ASP A 165 -12.79 4.71 -2.27
CA ASP A 165 -11.59 5.48 -1.91
C ASP A 165 -11.02 5.08 -0.54
N GLY A 166 -11.50 3.98 0.05
CA GLY A 166 -11.09 3.48 1.35
C GLY A 166 -11.69 4.23 2.54
N SER A 167 -12.47 5.29 2.31
CA SER A 167 -13.18 5.98 3.38
C SER A 167 -14.37 5.16 3.87
N PHE A 168 -14.69 5.25 5.17
CA PHE A 168 -15.81 4.53 5.72
C PHE A 168 -16.40 5.19 6.97
N THR A 169 -17.65 4.82 7.26
CA THR A 169 -18.31 5.13 8.54
C THR A 169 -18.80 3.84 9.15
N TYR A 170 -18.41 3.58 10.39
CA TYR A 170 -18.85 2.45 11.19
C TYR A 170 -19.81 2.91 12.28
N ILE A 171 -20.94 2.25 12.41
CA ILE A 171 -21.99 2.51 13.40
C ILE A 171 -22.12 1.27 14.25
N PRO A 172 -21.62 1.23 15.50
CA PRO A 172 -21.72 0.07 16.36
C PRO A 172 -23.17 -0.23 16.71
N GLU A 173 -23.57 -1.51 16.64
CA GLU A 173 -24.94 -1.95 16.91
C GLU A 173 -25.27 -1.86 18.40
N ASP A 174 -24.27 -2.07 19.28
CA ASP A 174 -24.41 -2.00 20.74
C ASP A 174 -23.41 -1.01 21.33
N TYR A 175 -23.86 -0.30 22.36
CA TYR A 175 -23.05 0.61 23.19
C TYR A 175 -21.82 -0.08 23.81
N TYR A 176 -21.84 -1.40 23.96
CA TYR A 176 -20.78 -2.19 24.61
C TYR A 176 -19.82 -2.90 23.67
N VAL A 177 -19.90 -2.70 22.36
CA VAL A 177 -18.93 -3.27 21.43
C VAL A 177 -17.52 -2.88 21.84
N GLU A 178 -16.67 -3.86 22.17
CA GLU A 178 -15.25 -3.65 22.54
C GLU A 178 -14.34 -3.69 21.32
N SER A 179 -14.63 -4.63 20.40
CA SER A 179 -13.94 -4.74 19.12
C SER A 179 -14.86 -5.35 18.06
N ASP A 180 -14.61 -4.99 16.80
CA ASP A 180 -15.24 -5.58 15.63
C ASP A 180 -14.22 -5.64 14.50
N THR A 181 -14.45 -6.46 13.50
CA THR A 181 -13.58 -6.55 12.32
C THR A 181 -14.40 -6.62 11.05
N PHE A 182 -13.83 -6.13 9.96
CA PHE A 182 -14.34 -6.34 8.61
C PHE A 182 -13.17 -6.55 7.65
N THR A 183 -13.43 -7.17 6.51
CA THR A 183 -12.40 -7.41 5.49
C THR A 183 -12.73 -6.65 4.21
N TYR A 184 -11.68 -6.27 3.49
CA TYR A 184 -11.81 -5.57 2.22
C TYR A 184 -10.82 -6.09 1.19
N VAL A 185 -11.12 -5.82 -0.07
CA VAL A 185 -10.28 -6.09 -1.22
C VAL A 185 -9.70 -4.77 -1.69
N VAL A 186 -8.39 -4.73 -1.95
CA VAL A 186 -7.72 -3.67 -2.69
C VAL A 186 -7.50 -4.11 -4.12
N THR A 187 -7.78 -3.27 -5.09
CA THR A 187 -7.58 -3.59 -6.50
C THR A 187 -7.09 -2.37 -7.30
N ASP A 188 -6.23 -2.63 -8.26
CA ASP A 188 -5.79 -1.73 -9.32
C ASP A 188 -6.72 -1.79 -10.57
N GLY A 189 -7.77 -2.64 -10.53
CA GLY A 189 -8.67 -2.94 -11.63
C GLY A 189 -8.29 -4.20 -12.42
N GLN A 190 -7.09 -4.77 -12.21
CA GLN A 190 -6.61 -5.98 -12.85
C GLN A 190 -6.26 -7.08 -11.84
N TYR A 191 -5.61 -6.70 -10.76
CA TYR A 191 -5.20 -7.59 -9.67
C TYR A 191 -5.80 -7.14 -8.35
N TYR A 192 -5.73 -7.98 -7.34
CA TYR A 192 -6.28 -7.68 -6.02
C TYR A 192 -5.47 -8.34 -4.91
N ASP A 193 -5.57 -7.76 -3.73
CA ASP A 193 -5.13 -8.32 -2.46
C ASP A 193 -6.19 -8.01 -1.39
N THR A 194 -6.09 -8.62 -0.22
CA THR A 194 -7.10 -8.49 0.85
C THR A 194 -6.45 -8.15 2.17
N ALA A 195 -7.13 -7.32 2.96
CA ALA A 195 -6.72 -7.01 4.32
C ALA A 195 -7.90 -6.97 5.29
N GLU A 196 -7.60 -7.06 6.57
CA GLU A 196 -8.57 -6.95 7.67
C GLU A 196 -8.47 -5.58 8.34
N VAL A 197 -9.62 -5.02 8.66
CA VAL A 197 -9.73 -3.85 9.52
C VAL A 197 -10.17 -4.28 10.91
N THR A 198 -9.38 -3.92 11.92
CA THR A 198 -9.74 -4.06 13.33
C THR A 198 -10.23 -2.72 13.88
N LEU A 199 -11.46 -2.71 14.40
CA LEU A 199 -12.07 -1.61 15.13
C LEU A 199 -12.06 -1.96 16.62
N ALA A 200 -11.24 -1.31 17.45
CA ALA A 200 -11.13 -1.68 18.85
C ALA A 200 -11.22 -0.48 19.80
N ARG A 201 -11.81 -0.70 20.96
CA ARG A 201 -11.85 0.28 22.04
C ARG A 201 -10.63 0.15 22.95
N LEU A 202 -10.14 1.29 23.39
CA LEU A 202 -9.18 1.32 24.49
C LEU A 202 -9.89 1.01 25.81
N VAL A 203 -9.46 -0.07 26.47
CA VAL A 203 -10.00 -0.50 27.76
C VAL A 203 -8.86 -0.82 28.72
N SER A 204 -9.11 -0.75 30.03
CA SER A 204 -8.10 -1.11 31.04
C SER A 204 -7.67 -2.57 30.89
N GLY A 205 -6.35 -2.80 31.04
CA GLY A 205 -5.74 -4.12 30.87
C GLY A 205 -5.21 -4.41 29.47
N VAL A 206 -5.45 -3.54 28.49
CA VAL A 206 -4.99 -3.72 27.11
C VAL A 206 -3.69 -2.92 26.88
N ASP A 207 -2.79 -3.48 26.09
CA ASP A 207 -1.61 -2.79 25.57
C ASP A 207 -2.02 -1.95 24.33
N ILE A 208 -1.80 -0.64 24.40
CA ILE A 208 -2.14 0.28 23.30
C ILE A 208 -1.48 -0.16 21.99
N ALA A 209 -0.26 -0.69 22.05
CA ALA A 209 0.50 -1.15 20.89
C ALA A 209 -0.14 -2.34 20.12
N THR A 210 -1.15 -2.99 20.70
CA THR A 210 -1.92 -4.05 20.02
C THR A 210 -3.15 -3.51 19.29
N ILE A 211 -3.51 -2.24 19.52
CA ILE A 211 -4.69 -1.61 18.93
C ILE A 211 -4.31 -0.55 17.91
N ILE A 212 -3.17 0.12 18.10
CA ILE A 212 -2.64 1.07 17.12
C ILE A 212 -1.28 0.57 16.62
N GLU A 213 -0.98 0.85 15.37
CA GLU A 213 0.31 0.48 14.79
C GLU A 213 1.46 1.25 15.45
N ILE A 214 2.23 0.56 16.28
CA ILE A 214 3.46 1.08 16.88
C ILE A 214 4.62 0.16 16.49
N ASN A 215 5.57 0.71 15.76
CA ASN A 215 6.82 0.02 15.51
C ASN A 215 7.62 -0.17 16.80
N PRO A 216 8.44 -1.22 16.91
CA PRO A 216 9.24 -1.46 18.11
C PRO A 216 10.11 -0.26 18.49
N ILE A 217 10.10 0.11 19.77
CA ILE A 217 10.90 1.21 20.30
C ILE A 217 12.35 0.72 20.47
N TYR A 218 13.22 1.10 19.55
CA TYR A 218 14.63 0.72 19.56
C TYR A 218 15.50 1.71 20.34
N PHE A 219 16.55 1.18 20.95
CA PHE A 219 17.58 1.92 21.63
C PHE A 219 18.96 1.47 21.15
N ASP A 220 19.92 2.36 21.19
CA ASP A 220 21.30 1.98 20.97
C ASP A 220 21.78 0.97 22.02
N LEU A 221 22.83 0.23 21.70
CA LEU A 221 23.42 -0.75 22.61
C LEU A 221 23.80 -0.10 23.95
N ASN A 222 23.27 -0.66 25.04
CA ASN A 222 23.49 -0.20 26.41
C ASN A 222 23.01 1.23 26.71
N LYS A 223 22.28 1.86 25.82
CA LYS A 223 21.73 3.21 25.99
C LYS A 223 20.23 3.20 26.27
N SER A 224 19.75 4.33 26.79
CA SER A 224 18.33 4.62 27.04
C SER A 224 17.89 5.97 26.44
N ASN A 225 18.73 6.63 25.64
CA ASN A 225 18.37 7.85 24.95
C ASN A 225 17.36 7.52 23.86
N ILE A 226 16.33 8.36 23.72
CA ILE A 226 15.32 8.21 22.67
C ILE A 226 15.97 8.59 21.34
N ARG A 227 15.86 7.70 20.36
CA ARG A 227 16.30 7.88 18.97
C ARG A 227 15.17 8.58 18.20
N ASP A 228 15.45 9.13 17.02
CA ASP A 228 14.45 9.84 16.22
C ASP A 228 13.34 8.91 15.73
N ASP A 229 13.67 7.65 15.36
CA ASP A 229 12.70 6.63 15.01
C ASP A 229 11.78 6.29 16.20
N ALA A 230 12.36 6.08 17.38
CA ALA A 230 11.61 5.84 18.61
C ALA A 230 10.74 7.05 19.01
N ALA A 231 11.23 8.27 18.80
CA ALA A 231 10.46 9.48 19.07
C ALA A 231 9.19 9.56 18.22
N THR A 232 9.27 9.20 16.95
CA THR A 232 8.12 9.15 16.03
C THR A 232 7.03 8.22 16.56
N GLU A 233 7.41 7.02 17.00
CA GLU A 233 6.46 6.05 17.55
C GLU A 233 5.87 6.49 18.89
N LEU A 234 6.70 7.07 19.78
CA LEU A 234 6.22 7.60 21.06
C LEU A 234 5.24 8.77 20.90
N LEU A 235 5.34 9.55 19.82
CA LEU A 235 4.37 10.62 19.50
C LEU A 235 2.97 10.05 19.19
N LYS A 236 2.83 8.85 18.68
CA LYS A 236 1.54 8.18 18.51
C LYS A 236 0.86 7.96 19.87
N ILE A 237 1.61 7.51 20.88
CA ILE A 237 1.12 7.38 22.27
C ILE A 237 0.75 8.74 22.87
N VAL A 238 1.55 9.78 22.62
CA VAL A 238 1.23 11.15 23.05
C VAL A 238 -0.12 11.58 22.50
N LYS A 239 -0.38 11.34 21.21
CA LYS A 239 -1.66 11.64 20.56
C LYS A 239 -2.80 10.92 21.28
N VAL A 240 -2.71 9.59 21.41
CA VAL A 240 -3.74 8.79 22.10
C VAL A 240 -3.99 9.28 23.52
N MET A 241 -2.94 9.56 24.31
CA MET A 241 -3.10 10.03 25.69
C MET A 241 -3.68 11.44 25.77
N ASN A 242 -3.53 12.27 24.75
CA ASN A 242 -4.19 13.59 24.66
C ASN A 242 -5.66 13.46 24.25
N ASP A 243 -6.00 12.51 23.37
CA ASP A 243 -7.38 12.21 22.98
C ASP A 243 -8.19 11.56 24.12
N TYR A 244 -7.48 10.90 25.07
CA TYR A 244 -8.07 10.27 26.26
C TYR A 244 -7.46 10.86 27.55
N PRO A 245 -7.92 12.04 28.01
CA PRO A 245 -7.26 12.81 29.08
C PRO A 245 -7.42 12.22 30.50
N THR A 246 -8.16 11.13 30.68
CA THR A 246 -8.30 10.37 31.93
C THR A 246 -7.49 9.08 31.96
N MET A 247 -7.03 8.60 30.80
CA MET A 247 -6.31 7.36 30.67
C MET A 247 -4.96 7.37 31.40
N VAL A 248 -4.70 6.32 32.18
CA VAL A 248 -3.44 6.09 32.89
C VAL A 248 -2.72 4.91 32.27
N VAL A 249 -1.41 5.08 31.96
CA VAL A 249 -0.60 4.07 31.24
C VAL A 249 0.64 3.67 32.05
N GLU A 250 0.87 2.38 32.19
CA GLU A 250 2.17 1.80 32.59
C GLU A 250 2.99 1.53 31.32
N LEU A 251 4.12 2.19 31.15
CA LEU A 251 5.09 1.90 30.11
C LEU A 251 6.06 0.83 30.59
N GLY A 252 5.92 -0.38 30.11
CA GLY A 252 6.76 -1.52 30.41
C GLY A 252 7.92 -1.64 29.43
N SER A 253 9.15 -1.85 29.89
CA SER A 253 10.29 -2.19 29.03
C SER A 253 10.89 -3.53 29.42
N HIS A 254 11.20 -4.35 28.42
CA HIS A 254 11.67 -5.72 28.55
C HIS A 254 13.00 -5.91 27.84
N THR A 255 13.79 -6.87 28.29
CA THR A 255 15.03 -7.33 27.65
C THR A 255 14.94 -8.80 27.32
N ASP A 256 15.85 -9.27 26.47
CA ASP A 256 16.16 -10.69 26.41
C ASP A 256 16.97 -11.13 27.64
N CYS A 257 17.30 -12.42 27.72
CA CYS A 257 17.97 -13.04 28.87
C CYS A 257 19.50 -13.07 28.79
N ARG A 258 20.14 -12.51 27.75
CA ARG A 258 21.59 -12.70 27.44
C ARG A 258 22.56 -11.95 28.38
N ALA A 259 22.07 -11.11 29.28
CA ALA A 259 22.87 -10.45 30.30
C ALA A 259 22.40 -10.87 31.70
N SER A 260 23.07 -10.36 32.77
CA SER A 260 22.61 -10.68 34.13
C SER A 260 21.26 -10.03 34.44
N GLN A 261 20.44 -10.70 35.24
CA GLN A 261 19.12 -10.20 35.65
C GLN A 261 19.17 -8.78 36.20
N THR A 262 20.18 -8.48 37.06
CA THR A 262 20.39 -7.14 37.63
C THR A 262 20.66 -6.11 36.52
N TYR A 263 21.51 -6.46 35.57
CA TYR A 263 21.82 -5.58 34.44
C TYR A 263 20.58 -5.35 33.57
N ASN A 264 19.88 -6.41 33.20
CA ASN A 264 18.66 -6.37 32.40
C ASN A 264 17.57 -5.55 33.07
N ARG A 265 17.37 -5.72 34.37
CA ARG A 265 16.42 -4.94 35.16
C ARG A 265 16.78 -3.45 35.16
N ASN A 266 18.02 -3.10 35.40
CA ASN A 266 18.48 -1.71 35.43
C ASN A 266 18.43 -1.06 34.04
N LEU A 267 18.77 -1.80 32.98
CA LEU A 267 18.71 -1.28 31.60
C LEU A 267 17.26 -1.01 31.18
N SER A 268 16.37 -1.97 31.39
CA SER A 268 14.93 -1.81 31.06
C SER A 268 14.28 -0.69 31.88
N ASP A 269 14.64 -0.53 33.15
CA ASP A 269 14.11 0.55 33.99
C ASP A 269 14.53 1.94 33.47
N ARG A 270 15.81 2.11 33.08
CA ARG A 270 16.25 3.37 32.43
C ARG A 270 15.52 3.64 31.12
N ARG A 271 15.34 2.62 30.28
CA ARG A 271 14.62 2.76 28.99
C ARG A 271 13.15 3.13 29.21
N ALA A 272 12.47 2.43 30.11
CA ALA A 272 11.08 2.74 30.45
C ALA A 272 10.92 4.17 30.98
N LYS A 273 11.80 4.62 31.86
CA LYS A 273 11.78 5.99 32.40
C LYS A 273 12.06 7.04 31.35
N SER A 274 13.02 6.82 30.44
CA SER A 274 13.31 7.74 29.35
C SER A 274 12.13 7.89 28.40
N SER A 275 11.49 6.78 27.98
CA SER A 275 10.32 6.80 27.14
C SER A 275 9.12 7.48 27.82
N ALA A 276 8.87 7.15 29.10
CA ALA A 276 7.83 7.80 29.88
C ALA A 276 8.08 9.31 30.06
N SER A 277 9.32 9.74 30.27
CA SER A 277 9.69 11.16 30.37
C SER A 277 9.42 11.91 29.06
N PHE A 278 9.76 11.30 27.92
CA PHE A 278 9.48 11.86 26.60
C PHE A 278 7.98 12.14 26.41
N ILE A 279 7.13 11.20 26.82
CA ILE A 279 5.66 11.34 26.73
C ILE A 279 5.15 12.36 27.74
N LYS A 280 5.64 12.32 29.00
CA LYS A 280 5.24 13.26 30.06
C LYS A 280 5.38 14.73 29.69
N GLU A 281 6.45 15.06 28.97
CA GLU A 281 6.73 16.43 28.52
C GLU A 281 5.71 16.96 27.47
N ARG A 282 4.88 16.03 26.88
CA ARG A 282 4.02 16.33 25.74
C ARG A 282 2.53 16.06 25.99
N ILE A 283 2.18 15.62 27.18
CA ILE A 283 0.77 15.40 27.59
C ILE A 283 0.35 16.39 28.69
N SER A 284 -0.93 16.69 28.75
CA SER A 284 -1.47 17.71 29.68
C SER A 284 -1.36 17.36 31.16
N LYS A 285 -1.25 16.07 31.52
CA LYS A 285 -1.15 15.56 32.89
C LYS A 285 -0.05 14.52 32.96
N PRO A 286 1.20 14.91 33.27
CA PRO A 286 2.38 14.02 33.26
C PRO A 286 2.30 12.83 34.20
N GLU A 287 1.52 12.91 35.28
CA GLU A 287 1.33 11.83 36.26
C GLU A 287 0.59 10.62 35.72
N ARG A 288 -0.08 10.75 34.56
CA ARG A 288 -0.86 9.68 33.93
C ARG A 288 -0.02 8.59 33.23
N ILE A 289 1.29 8.78 33.14
CA ILE A 289 2.21 7.76 32.63
C ILE A 289 3.41 7.56 33.54
N TYR A 290 3.80 6.31 33.73
CA TYR A 290 5.03 5.98 34.45
C TYR A 290 5.75 4.81 33.78
N GLY A 291 7.08 4.83 33.82
CA GLY A 291 7.93 3.80 33.23
C GLY A 291 8.35 2.76 34.27
N LYS A 292 8.31 1.49 33.89
CA LYS A 292 8.70 0.35 34.70
C LYS A 292 9.50 -0.67 33.90
N GLY A 293 10.74 -0.92 34.30
CA GLY A 293 11.54 -1.96 33.71
C GLY A 293 11.18 -3.34 34.25
N PHE A 294 11.06 -4.32 33.39
CA PHE A 294 10.80 -5.72 33.75
C PHE A 294 12.04 -6.61 33.57
N GLY A 295 13.10 -6.14 32.87
CA GLY A 295 14.23 -6.97 32.50
C GLY A 295 13.75 -8.19 31.71
N GLU A 296 14.26 -9.35 32.03
CA GLU A 296 13.92 -10.63 31.44
C GLU A 296 12.80 -11.39 32.19
N SER A 297 12.15 -10.79 33.20
CA SER A 297 11.20 -11.49 34.08
C SER A 297 9.87 -11.84 33.40
N LYS A 298 9.62 -11.30 32.19
CA LYS A 298 8.40 -11.57 31.41
C LYS A 298 8.79 -11.81 29.93
N LEU A 299 9.41 -12.95 29.67
CA LEU A 299 9.69 -13.38 28.29
C LEU A 299 8.39 -13.78 27.57
N LYS A 300 8.30 -13.46 26.27
CA LYS A 300 7.17 -13.88 25.40
C LYS A 300 7.30 -15.33 24.93
N ASN A 301 8.52 -15.86 24.91
CA ASN A 301 8.84 -17.18 24.39
C ASN A 301 9.68 -17.97 25.40
N LYS A 302 10.12 -19.17 25.01
CA LYS A 302 10.88 -20.08 25.90
C LYS A 302 12.39 -19.79 25.95
N CYS A 303 12.83 -18.59 25.54
CA CYS A 303 14.24 -18.18 25.51
C CYS A 303 14.74 -17.79 26.92
N GLU A 304 14.73 -18.72 27.85
CA GLU A 304 15.22 -18.53 29.20
C GLU A 304 16.74 -18.79 29.25
N CYS A 305 17.49 -17.95 30.00
CA CYS A 305 18.91 -18.11 30.21
C CYS A 305 19.21 -18.38 31.66
N GLU A 306 18.48 -19.23 32.34
CA GLU A 306 18.73 -19.54 33.76
C GLU A 306 19.95 -20.45 33.95
N GLY A 307 20.88 -19.98 34.75
CA GLY A 307 22.08 -20.73 35.21
C GLY A 307 23.00 -21.08 34.04
N THR A 308 23.45 -22.36 34.00
CA THR A 308 24.33 -22.89 32.97
C THR A 308 23.59 -23.36 31.70
N ARG A 309 22.27 -23.24 31.68
CA ARG A 309 21.42 -23.73 30.58
C ARG A 309 21.05 -22.56 29.66
N ILE A 310 21.90 -22.31 28.68
CA ILE A 310 21.53 -21.42 27.58
C ILE A 310 20.60 -22.19 26.64
N VAL A 311 19.36 -21.74 26.48
CA VAL A 311 18.47 -22.24 25.46
C VAL A 311 18.91 -21.65 24.13
N PRO A 312 19.19 -22.45 23.10
CA PRO A 312 19.58 -21.92 21.79
C PRO A 312 18.35 -21.27 21.14
N CYS A 313 18.32 -19.95 21.16
CA CYS A 313 17.29 -19.14 20.49
C CYS A 313 17.89 -18.35 19.34
N SER A 314 17.08 -18.09 18.33
CA SER A 314 17.46 -17.23 17.22
C SER A 314 17.49 -15.74 17.64
N GLU A 315 18.09 -14.88 16.82
CA GLU A 315 18.08 -13.43 17.10
C GLU A 315 16.68 -12.84 17.04
N GLU A 316 15.83 -13.38 16.20
CA GLU A 316 14.41 -13.02 16.06
C GLU A 316 13.65 -13.34 17.37
N GLU A 317 13.82 -14.53 17.92
CA GLU A 317 13.21 -14.92 19.19
C GLU A 317 13.72 -14.05 20.36
N HIS A 318 14.99 -13.65 20.36
CA HIS A 318 15.50 -12.68 21.33
C HIS A 318 14.91 -11.28 21.08
N GLN A 319 14.68 -10.89 19.80
CA GLN A 319 14.09 -9.60 19.47
C GLN A 319 12.66 -9.47 19.97
N GLU A 320 11.86 -10.51 19.94
CA GLU A 320 10.49 -10.53 20.50
C GLU A 320 10.46 -10.17 22.00
N ASN A 321 11.51 -10.55 22.72
CA ASN A 321 11.64 -10.25 24.15
C ASN A 321 12.11 -8.82 24.42
N ARG A 322 12.84 -8.19 23.50
CA ARG A 322 13.30 -6.78 23.58
C ARG A 322 12.21 -5.83 23.13
N ARG A 323 11.19 -5.63 23.93
CA ARG A 323 9.99 -4.87 23.59
C ARG A 323 9.63 -3.80 24.61
N THR A 324 8.77 -2.88 24.18
CA THR A 324 8.10 -1.89 25.02
C THR A 324 6.59 -2.13 24.94
N GLU A 325 5.91 -2.13 26.07
CA GLU A 325 4.45 -2.28 26.21
C GLU A 325 3.87 -0.99 26.81
N PHE A 326 2.63 -0.63 26.42
CA PHE A 326 1.90 0.54 26.89
C PHE A 326 0.58 0.12 27.49
N LEU A 327 0.63 -0.49 28.68
CA LEU A 327 -0.53 -1.07 29.33
C LEU A 327 -1.46 -0.01 29.90
N ILE A 328 -2.72 0.00 29.50
CA ILE A 328 -3.75 0.86 30.06
C ILE A 328 -4.11 0.35 31.46
N ILE A 329 -3.86 1.17 32.47
CA ILE A 329 -4.17 0.85 33.87
C ILE A 329 -5.57 1.30 34.24
N ASN A 330 -5.98 2.45 33.71
CA ASN A 330 -7.31 3.04 33.94
C ASN A 330 -7.70 3.94 32.77
N MET A 331 -8.99 4.06 32.49
CA MET A 331 -9.55 4.93 31.46
C MET A 331 -10.16 6.22 32.07
#